data_f4baa9f7b862f9757349de0307d19dfb
#
_entry.id   f4baa9f7b862f9757349de0307d19dfb
#
_cell.length_a   1.000
_cell.length_b   1.000
_cell.length_c   1.000
_cell.angle_alpha   90.00
_cell.angle_beta   90.00
_cell.angle_gamma   90.00
#
_symmetry.space_group_name_H-M   'P 1'
#
loop_
_entity.id
_entity.type
_entity.pdbx_description
1 polymer ?
#
loop_
_entity_poly.entity_id
_entity_poly.type
_entity_poly.pdbx_seq_one_letter_code
_entity_poly.pdbx_strand_id
1 'polypeptide(L)'
;MVHSSFSLPKPMLAQFETQSGIKLAIVKGGDAGEMLNKLILTRARPVADVVYGIDNTLVSKALAAGVLDSTALPTSDAPALQLGLSVAAVDYGFVNLNYDKAAVAKTGVALPKTLQDLTLPAYQGWLVVPNPATSSPGYAFLLATIAGLGEEPAFQWWAQMRGNGLKVVKGWSEAYYTEFTRNKGRHPLVVSYATSPAAEVFYSKEKITESPTASLNLAGGVFRQVEGVALLKGGAQREAALKFVDFMRSAAVQEALQTSMWMYPVQAGAARAEVMRHAAEPTSFDSLPTQTIADKGAAWVARWTRVVLK
;
A
#
# COMPACT_ATOMS: atom_id res chain seq x y z
N MET A 1 12.93 0.72 -10.88
CA MET A 1 11.62 0.02 -10.98
C MET A 1 10.67 0.56 -9.92
N VAL A 2 9.37 0.67 -10.21
CA VAL A 2 8.35 1.21 -9.30
C VAL A 2 7.09 0.35 -9.36
N HIS A 3 6.26 0.39 -8.31
CA HIS A 3 4.94 -0.26 -8.35
C HIS A 3 3.97 0.46 -9.32
N SER A 4 2.88 -0.20 -9.71
CA SER A 4 1.97 0.28 -10.76
C SER A 4 1.31 1.62 -10.45
N SER A 5 1.07 1.90 -9.16
CA SER A 5 0.43 3.15 -8.70
C SER A 5 1.40 4.33 -8.58
N PHE A 6 2.70 4.14 -8.80
CA PHE A 6 3.66 5.25 -8.77
C PHE A 6 3.26 6.37 -9.73
N SER A 7 3.16 7.57 -9.23
CA SER A 7 2.74 8.76 -9.98
C SER A 7 3.32 10.02 -9.34
N LEU A 8 4.44 10.49 -9.86
CA LEU A 8 4.92 11.85 -9.58
C LEU A 8 4.62 12.76 -10.76
N PRO A 9 4.45 14.08 -10.53
CA PRO A 9 4.23 15.05 -11.60
C PRO A 9 5.33 14.98 -12.68
N LYS A 10 4.96 14.86 -13.95
CA LYS A 10 5.92 14.81 -15.06
C LYS A 10 6.92 15.97 -15.06
N PRO A 11 6.51 17.25 -14.79
CA PRO A 11 7.45 18.36 -14.68
C PRO A 11 8.51 18.16 -13.60
N MET A 12 8.14 17.54 -12.47
CA MET A 12 9.09 17.26 -11.36
C MET A 12 10.14 16.22 -11.78
N LEU A 13 9.73 15.17 -12.47
CA LEU A 13 10.67 14.18 -13.02
C LEU A 13 11.58 14.80 -14.07
N ALA A 14 11.05 15.64 -14.98
CA ALA A 14 11.86 16.37 -15.97
C ALA A 14 12.82 17.37 -15.31
N GLN A 15 12.43 18.02 -14.22
CA GLN A 15 13.30 18.88 -13.44
C GLN A 15 14.48 18.10 -12.83
N PHE A 16 14.21 16.93 -12.25
CA PHE A 16 15.28 16.04 -11.77
C PHE A 16 16.25 15.68 -12.88
N GLU A 17 15.76 15.27 -14.07
CA GLU A 17 16.61 14.95 -15.22
C GLU A 17 17.50 16.14 -15.62
N THR A 18 16.93 17.33 -15.71
CA THR A 18 17.64 18.55 -16.09
C THR A 18 18.72 18.95 -15.07
N GLN A 19 18.38 18.88 -13.78
CA GLN A 19 19.29 19.31 -12.70
C GLN A 19 20.40 18.29 -12.44
N SER A 20 20.10 17.00 -12.56
CA SER A 20 21.06 15.94 -12.29
C SER A 20 21.89 15.51 -13.51
N GLY A 21 21.44 15.80 -14.72
CA GLY A 21 21.97 15.26 -15.98
C GLY A 21 21.65 13.77 -16.18
N ILE A 22 20.76 13.18 -15.36
CA ILE A 22 20.41 11.77 -15.38
C ILE A 22 19.10 11.57 -16.16
N LYS A 23 19.10 10.64 -17.10
CA LYS A 23 17.88 10.18 -17.77
C LYS A 23 17.17 9.12 -16.94
N LEU A 24 15.88 9.32 -16.64
CA LEU A 24 15.04 8.37 -15.91
C LEU A 24 14.33 7.40 -16.86
N ALA A 25 14.54 6.11 -16.67
CA ALA A 25 13.73 5.05 -17.27
C ALA A 25 12.83 4.43 -16.20
N ILE A 26 11.56 4.82 -16.16
CA ILE A 26 10.60 4.31 -15.17
C ILE A 26 9.98 3.02 -15.66
N VAL A 27 10.27 1.92 -14.98
CA VAL A 27 9.70 0.59 -15.27
C VAL A 27 8.68 0.23 -14.20
N LYS A 28 7.41 0.09 -14.57
CA LYS A 28 6.34 -0.35 -13.68
C LYS A 28 6.35 -1.88 -13.54
N GLY A 29 6.52 -2.36 -12.32
CA GLY A 29 6.66 -3.78 -11.99
C GLY A 29 5.35 -4.54 -11.70
N GLY A 30 4.21 -3.85 -11.69
CA GLY A 30 2.95 -4.38 -11.17
C GLY A 30 2.67 -3.83 -9.78
N ASP A 31 1.76 -4.44 -9.02
CA ASP A 31 1.61 -4.11 -7.59
C ASP A 31 2.88 -4.52 -6.83
N ALA A 32 3.14 -3.95 -5.65
CA ALA A 32 4.45 -4.05 -4.99
C ALA A 32 4.91 -5.50 -4.72
N GLY A 33 4.00 -6.40 -4.38
CA GLY A 33 4.31 -7.82 -4.23
C GLY A 33 4.72 -8.50 -5.54
N GLU A 34 4.05 -8.16 -6.65
CA GLU A 34 4.41 -8.63 -7.99
C GLU A 34 5.75 -8.05 -8.44
N MET A 35 5.96 -6.75 -8.20
CA MET A 35 7.21 -6.05 -8.48
C MET A 35 8.40 -6.73 -7.77
N LEU A 36 8.28 -7.01 -6.46
CA LEU A 36 9.33 -7.69 -5.71
C LEU A 36 9.60 -9.10 -6.28
N ASN A 37 8.57 -9.86 -6.64
CA ASN A 37 8.76 -11.18 -7.25
C ASN A 37 9.54 -11.08 -8.58
N LYS A 38 9.28 -10.05 -9.42
CA LYS A 38 10.06 -9.78 -10.64
C LYS A 38 11.52 -9.46 -10.33
N LEU A 39 11.79 -8.62 -9.33
CA LEU A 39 13.15 -8.32 -8.88
C LEU A 39 13.90 -9.59 -8.44
N ILE A 40 13.24 -10.47 -7.69
CA ILE A 40 13.81 -11.74 -7.25
C ILE A 40 14.17 -12.64 -8.45
N LEU A 41 13.28 -12.75 -9.42
CA LEU A 41 13.51 -13.56 -10.63
C LEU A 41 14.66 -13.01 -11.49
N THR A 42 14.85 -11.69 -11.51
CA THR A 42 15.85 -11.02 -12.34
C THR A 42 17.13 -10.65 -11.57
N ARG A 43 17.30 -11.12 -10.32
CA ARG A 43 18.42 -10.69 -9.45
C ARG A 43 19.82 -10.95 -9.99
N ALA A 44 19.97 -11.98 -10.86
CA ALA A 44 21.26 -12.26 -11.51
C ALA A 44 21.61 -11.24 -12.60
N ARG A 45 20.62 -10.56 -13.18
CA ARG A 45 20.76 -9.48 -14.16
C ARG A 45 19.69 -8.42 -13.84
N PRO A 46 19.95 -7.50 -12.92
CA PRO A 46 18.99 -6.50 -12.50
C PRO A 46 18.47 -5.69 -13.69
N VAL A 47 17.17 -5.48 -13.74
CA VAL A 47 16.51 -4.73 -14.82
C VAL A 47 16.33 -3.25 -14.47
N ALA A 48 16.84 -2.83 -13.31
CA ALA A 48 16.84 -1.45 -12.85
C ALA A 48 17.98 -1.23 -11.84
N ASP A 49 18.28 0.02 -11.54
CA ASP A 49 19.33 0.43 -10.60
C ASP A 49 18.76 0.71 -9.21
N VAL A 50 17.50 1.15 -9.15
CA VAL A 50 16.81 1.56 -7.94
C VAL A 50 15.38 1.04 -7.96
N VAL A 51 14.83 0.75 -6.80
CA VAL A 51 13.44 0.37 -6.61
C VAL A 51 12.75 1.33 -5.64
N TYR A 52 11.52 1.75 -5.95
CA TYR A 52 10.61 2.41 -5.02
C TYR A 52 9.34 1.60 -4.85
N GLY A 53 8.85 1.54 -3.59
CA GLY A 53 7.65 0.79 -3.20
C GLY A 53 7.96 -0.54 -2.50
N ILE A 54 9.18 -0.69 -1.97
CA ILE A 54 9.45 -1.73 -0.95
C ILE A 54 8.96 -1.18 0.38
N ASP A 55 8.03 -1.87 1.00
CA ASP A 55 7.41 -1.44 2.25
C ASP A 55 7.78 -2.32 3.45
N ASN A 56 7.31 -1.92 4.63
CA ASN A 56 7.56 -2.63 5.89
C ASN A 56 7.00 -4.07 5.91
N THR A 57 6.12 -4.45 4.99
CA THR A 57 5.63 -5.82 4.84
C THR A 57 6.55 -6.67 3.96
N LEU A 58 7.29 -6.05 3.05
CA LEU A 58 8.06 -6.69 1.99
C LEU A 58 9.58 -6.62 2.21
N VAL A 59 10.06 -5.67 3.04
CA VAL A 59 11.50 -5.41 3.24
C VAL A 59 12.27 -6.65 3.66
N SER A 60 11.75 -7.46 4.58
CA SER A 60 12.38 -8.69 5.04
C SER A 60 12.57 -9.71 3.92
N LYS A 61 11.55 -9.86 3.07
CA LYS A 61 11.60 -10.74 1.89
C LYS A 61 12.62 -10.25 0.86
N ALA A 62 12.69 -8.92 0.63
CA ALA A 62 13.65 -8.32 -0.29
C ALA A 62 15.09 -8.52 0.19
N LEU A 63 15.36 -8.32 1.47
CA LEU A 63 16.66 -8.55 2.10
C LEU A 63 17.07 -10.02 2.04
N ALA A 64 16.18 -10.94 2.44
CA ALA A 64 16.44 -12.38 2.41
C ALA A 64 16.70 -12.91 0.98
N ALA A 65 16.05 -12.32 -0.02
CA ALA A 65 16.27 -12.68 -1.42
C ALA A 65 17.55 -12.09 -2.02
N GLY A 66 18.26 -11.19 -1.29
CA GLY A 66 19.50 -10.58 -1.71
C GLY A 66 19.36 -9.68 -2.94
N VAL A 67 18.20 -9.05 -3.13
CA VAL A 67 17.97 -8.15 -4.27
C VAL A 67 18.37 -6.70 -4.00
N LEU A 68 18.48 -6.32 -2.72
CA LEU A 68 18.87 -4.97 -2.32
C LEU A 68 20.38 -4.86 -2.13
N ASP A 69 20.93 -3.71 -2.48
CA ASP A 69 22.31 -3.34 -2.15
C ASP A 69 22.42 -3.08 -0.64
N SER A 70 23.57 -3.38 -0.03
CA SER A 70 23.79 -3.22 1.42
C SER A 70 24.16 -1.80 1.84
N THR A 71 24.16 -0.83 0.92
CA THR A 71 24.47 0.55 1.23
C THR A 71 23.56 1.09 2.30
N ALA A 72 24.13 1.70 3.32
CA ALA A 72 23.37 2.47 4.29
C ALA A 72 22.79 3.72 3.62
N LEU A 73 21.48 3.83 3.63
CA LEU A 73 20.72 4.96 3.10
C LEU A 73 20.25 5.87 4.24
N PRO A 74 19.90 7.15 3.94
CA PRO A 74 19.38 8.05 4.97
C PRO A 74 18.14 7.47 5.65
N THR A 75 18.13 7.47 6.97
CA THR A 75 17.00 7.00 7.79
C THR A 75 15.98 8.11 8.03
N SER A 76 14.77 7.77 8.45
CA SER A 76 13.77 8.72 8.93
C SER A 76 14.12 9.15 10.37
N ASP A 77 13.87 10.43 10.69
CA ASP A 77 13.98 10.96 12.07
C ASP A 77 12.92 10.34 13.00
N ALA A 78 11.83 9.81 12.44
CA ALA A 78 10.81 9.08 13.19
C ALA A 78 11.15 7.57 13.20
N PRO A 79 11.59 7.01 14.36
CA PRO A 79 11.97 5.58 14.45
C PRO A 79 10.89 4.62 13.99
N ALA A 80 9.62 4.98 14.21
CA ALA A 80 8.46 4.20 13.81
C ALA A 80 8.22 4.13 12.29
N LEU A 81 8.95 4.94 11.49
CA LEU A 81 8.87 4.96 10.03
C LEU A 81 10.16 4.44 9.37
N GLN A 82 11.09 3.86 10.13
CA GLN A 82 12.32 3.29 9.58
C GLN A 82 12.07 1.91 8.96
N LEU A 83 12.75 1.64 7.85
CA LEU A 83 12.69 0.37 7.10
C LEU A 83 14.02 -0.42 7.16
N GLY A 84 14.90 -0.06 8.09
CA GLY A 84 16.25 -0.60 8.19
C GLY A 84 17.27 0.28 7.47
N LEU A 85 18.52 -0.20 7.32
CA LEU A 85 19.63 0.62 6.80
C LEU A 85 19.64 0.72 5.27
N SER A 86 19.17 -0.31 4.56
CA SER A 86 19.27 -0.39 3.10
C SER A 86 18.03 0.12 2.35
N VAL A 87 17.04 0.61 3.08
CA VAL A 87 15.80 1.15 2.49
C VAL A 87 15.51 2.51 3.13
N ALA A 88 15.56 3.56 2.34
CA ALA A 88 15.21 4.89 2.80
C ALA A 88 13.69 5.08 2.72
N ALA A 89 13.05 5.31 3.86
CA ALA A 89 11.62 5.61 3.91
C ALA A 89 11.31 6.92 3.14
N VAL A 90 10.25 6.91 2.38
CA VAL A 90 9.79 8.04 1.55
C VAL A 90 8.44 8.54 2.00
N ASP A 91 7.51 7.63 2.25
CA ASP A 91 6.15 7.97 2.64
C ASP A 91 5.52 6.86 3.51
N TYR A 92 4.36 7.17 4.07
CA TYR A 92 3.56 6.19 4.79
C TYR A 92 2.07 6.42 4.55
N GLY A 93 1.28 5.39 4.79
CA GLY A 93 -0.17 5.44 4.73
C GLY A 93 -0.79 4.40 5.66
N PHE A 94 -2.11 4.36 5.68
CA PHE A 94 -2.85 3.36 6.44
C PHE A 94 -3.74 2.58 5.48
N VAL A 95 -3.46 1.31 5.35
CA VAL A 95 -4.34 0.37 4.67
C VAL A 95 -5.51 0.08 5.60
N ASN A 96 -6.72 0.26 5.09
CA ASN A 96 -7.96 0.05 5.81
C ASN A 96 -9.11 -0.35 4.86
N LEU A 97 -10.31 -0.46 5.38
CA LEU A 97 -11.50 -0.58 4.55
C LEU A 97 -11.99 0.81 4.13
N ASN A 98 -12.41 0.93 2.88
CA ASN A 98 -13.15 2.07 2.37
C ASN A 98 -14.54 1.63 1.94
N TYR A 99 -15.54 2.49 2.07
CA TYR A 99 -16.90 2.21 1.62
C TYR A 99 -17.47 3.32 0.75
N ASP A 100 -18.33 2.94 -0.16
CA ASP A 100 -19.15 3.86 -0.98
C ASP A 100 -20.40 4.24 -0.21
N LYS A 101 -20.49 5.51 0.22
CA LYS A 101 -21.60 6.02 1.04
C LYS A 101 -22.96 5.80 0.39
N ALA A 102 -23.07 6.08 -0.91
CA ALA A 102 -24.32 5.95 -1.64
C ALA A 102 -24.73 4.49 -1.84
N ALA A 103 -23.78 3.60 -2.14
CA ALA A 103 -24.04 2.19 -2.30
C ALA A 103 -24.50 1.55 -0.99
N VAL A 104 -23.81 1.85 0.13
CA VAL A 104 -24.19 1.36 1.45
C VAL A 104 -25.56 1.87 1.85
N ALA A 105 -25.84 3.17 1.68
CA ALA A 105 -27.15 3.74 2.02
C ALA A 105 -28.32 3.06 1.28
N LYS A 106 -28.12 2.66 0.03
CA LYS A 106 -29.13 1.95 -0.78
C LYS A 106 -29.47 0.55 -0.25
N THR A 107 -28.57 -0.09 0.50
CA THR A 107 -28.84 -1.42 1.07
C THR A 107 -29.79 -1.37 2.25
N GLY A 108 -29.87 -0.23 2.94
CA GLY A 108 -30.59 -0.10 4.23
C GLY A 108 -29.89 -0.83 5.40
N VAL A 109 -28.73 -1.43 5.17
CA VAL A 109 -27.95 -2.16 6.19
C VAL A 109 -26.96 -1.19 6.84
N ALA A 110 -26.87 -1.21 8.17
CA ALA A 110 -25.89 -0.41 8.90
C ALA A 110 -24.46 -0.86 8.57
N LEU A 111 -23.49 0.06 8.68
CA LEU A 111 -22.07 -0.30 8.54
C LEU A 111 -21.67 -1.34 9.61
N PRO A 112 -20.79 -2.29 9.27
CA PRO A 112 -20.24 -3.23 10.24
C PRO A 112 -19.43 -2.47 11.30
N LYS A 113 -19.46 -2.93 12.54
CA LYS A 113 -18.72 -2.36 13.67
C LYS A 113 -17.45 -3.15 13.99
N THR A 114 -17.40 -4.39 13.55
CA THR A 114 -16.29 -5.31 13.75
C THR A 114 -15.98 -6.07 12.45
N LEU A 115 -14.78 -6.65 12.35
CA LEU A 115 -14.48 -7.57 11.25
C LEU A 115 -15.41 -8.78 11.26
N GLN A 116 -15.82 -9.25 12.45
CA GLN A 116 -16.72 -10.40 12.58
C GLN A 116 -18.11 -10.12 11.97
N ASP A 117 -18.60 -8.89 12.06
CA ASP A 117 -19.91 -8.54 11.46
C ASP A 117 -19.90 -8.78 9.95
N LEU A 118 -18.76 -8.59 9.26
CA LEU A 118 -18.63 -8.83 7.82
C LEU A 118 -18.90 -10.29 7.41
N THR A 119 -18.85 -11.23 8.35
CA THR A 119 -19.15 -12.63 8.07
C THR A 119 -20.65 -12.94 8.11
N LEU A 120 -21.48 -11.99 8.56
CA LEU A 120 -22.93 -12.15 8.62
C LEU A 120 -23.56 -12.09 7.21
N PRO A 121 -24.67 -12.79 6.97
CA PRO A 121 -25.37 -12.79 5.67
C PRO A 121 -25.74 -11.41 5.15
N ALA A 122 -25.99 -10.43 6.03
CA ALA A 122 -26.30 -9.05 5.65
C ALA A 122 -25.19 -8.35 4.85
N TYR A 123 -23.93 -8.81 4.99
CA TYR A 123 -22.76 -8.27 4.29
C TYR A 123 -22.24 -9.20 3.20
N GLN A 124 -23.04 -10.17 2.76
CA GLN A 124 -22.63 -11.11 1.72
C GLN A 124 -22.23 -10.37 0.44
N GLY A 125 -21.00 -10.67 -0.05
CA GLY A 125 -20.46 -10.08 -1.28
C GLY A 125 -20.10 -8.60 -1.17
N TRP A 126 -20.03 -8.02 0.02
CA TRP A 126 -19.71 -6.59 0.17
C TRP A 126 -18.23 -6.28 -0.07
N LEU A 127 -17.34 -7.17 0.32
CA LEU A 127 -15.91 -6.86 0.39
C LEU A 127 -15.13 -7.37 -0.82
N VAL A 128 -14.32 -6.49 -1.41
CA VAL A 128 -13.27 -6.84 -2.35
C VAL A 128 -11.89 -6.56 -1.73
N VAL A 129 -10.95 -7.49 -1.91
CA VAL A 129 -9.58 -7.39 -1.41
C VAL A 129 -8.56 -7.69 -2.51
N PRO A 130 -7.42 -6.99 -2.53
CA PRO A 130 -6.28 -7.41 -3.34
C PRO A 130 -5.65 -8.70 -2.77
N ASN A 131 -5.08 -9.52 -3.63
CA ASN A 131 -4.41 -10.77 -3.24
C ASN A 131 -3.11 -10.47 -2.47
N PRO A 132 -2.92 -10.96 -1.23
CA PRO A 132 -1.72 -10.73 -0.43
C PRO A 132 -0.43 -11.30 -1.04
N ALA A 133 -0.51 -12.24 -1.97
CA ALA A 133 0.66 -12.77 -2.66
C ALA A 133 1.25 -11.82 -3.71
N THR A 134 0.46 -10.87 -4.22
CA THR A 134 0.82 -9.99 -5.34
C THR A 134 0.71 -8.51 -5.03
N SER A 135 -0.06 -8.15 -3.99
CA SER A 135 -0.40 -6.78 -3.61
C SER A 135 0.04 -6.46 -2.18
N SER A 136 0.75 -5.36 -1.98
CA SER A 136 1.15 -4.95 -0.64
C SER A 136 -0.03 -4.49 0.23
N PRO A 137 -1.03 -3.71 -0.24
CA PRO A 137 -2.21 -3.44 0.60
C PRO A 137 -3.01 -4.70 0.93
N GLY A 138 -3.06 -5.69 0.04
CA GLY A 138 -3.65 -7.00 0.36
C GLY A 138 -2.88 -7.72 1.46
N TYR A 139 -1.55 -7.69 1.39
CA TYR A 139 -0.71 -8.30 2.41
C TYR A 139 -0.78 -7.53 3.74
N ALA A 140 -0.75 -6.20 3.69
CA ALA A 140 -0.92 -5.37 4.88
C ALA A 140 -2.25 -5.65 5.61
N PHE A 141 -3.34 -5.81 4.86
CA PHE A 141 -4.64 -6.15 5.45
C PHE A 141 -4.67 -7.56 6.05
N LEU A 142 -4.01 -8.56 5.41
CA LEU A 142 -3.82 -9.89 6.02
C LEU A 142 -3.05 -9.78 7.34
N LEU A 143 -1.96 -9.02 7.37
CA LEU A 143 -1.17 -8.82 8.59
C LEU A 143 -1.94 -8.09 9.68
N ALA A 144 -2.77 -7.09 9.34
CA ALA A 144 -3.67 -6.44 10.28
C ALA A 144 -4.63 -7.44 10.93
N THR A 145 -5.26 -8.30 10.13
CA THR A 145 -6.19 -9.32 10.68
C THR A 145 -5.48 -10.30 11.62
N ILE A 146 -4.25 -10.70 11.29
CA ILE A 146 -3.46 -11.60 12.16
C ILE A 146 -3.06 -10.87 13.47
N ALA A 147 -2.65 -9.60 13.37
CA ALA A 147 -2.27 -8.81 14.54
C ALA A 147 -3.44 -8.54 15.48
N GLY A 148 -4.59 -8.17 14.92
CA GLY A 148 -5.75 -7.77 15.72
C GLY A 148 -6.60 -8.93 16.22
N LEU A 149 -6.72 -10.02 15.48
CA LEU A 149 -7.54 -11.19 15.86
C LEU A 149 -6.72 -12.33 16.47
N GLY A 150 -5.41 -12.37 16.22
CA GLY A 150 -4.56 -13.55 16.43
C GLY A 150 -4.54 -14.46 15.20
N GLU A 151 -3.48 -15.29 15.09
CA GLU A 151 -3.22 -16.09 13.88
C GLU A 151 -4.39 -17.04 13.53
N GLU A 152 -4.80 -17.91 14.43
CA GLU A 152 -5.85 -18.90 14.14
C GLU A 152 -7.24 -18.27 13.94
N PRO A 153 -7.69 -17.32 14.79
CA PRO A 153 -8.95 -16.64 14.55
C PRO A 153 -8.98 -15.83 13.24
N ALA A 154 -7.86 -15.23 12.83
CA ALA A 154 -7.77 -14.53 11.55
C ALA A 154 -8.03 -15.48 10.38
N PHE A 155 -7.42 -16.66 10.34
CA PHE A 155 -7.64 -17.63 9.27
C PHE A 155 -9.05 -18.23 9.29
N GLN A 156 -9.68 -18.37 10.46
CA GLN A 156 -11.09 -18.73 10.58
C GLN A 156 -12.00 -17.63 9.99
N TRP A 157 -11.70 -16.37 10.30
CA TRP A 157 -12.40 -15.22 9.70
C TRP A 157 -12.27 -15.20 8.17
N TRP A 158 -11.07 -15.41 7.64
CA TRP A 158 -10.85 -15.47 6.19
C TRP A 158 -11.63 -16.61 5.52
N ALA A 159 -11.74 -17.77 6.15
CA ALA A 159 -12.56 -18.88 5.67
C ALA A 159 -14.06 -18.51 5.66
N GLN A 160 -14.55 -17.85 6.70
CA GLN A 160 -15.93 -17.34 6.76
C GLN A 160 -16.18 -16.28 5.69
N MET A 161 -15.24 -15.35 5.48
CA MET A 161 -15.36 -14.33 4.44
C MET A 161 -15.41 -14.93 3.03
N ARG A 162 -14.62 -15.99 2.76
CA ARG A 162 -14.75 -16.76 1.52
C ARG A 162 -16.18 -17.28 1.34
N GLY A 163 -16.74 -17.90 2.38
CA GLY A 163 -18.12 -18.39 2.38
C GLY A 163 -19.15 -17.28 2.22
N ASN A 164 -18.84 -16.07 2.67
CA ASN A 164 -19.68 -14.89 2.58
C ASN A 164 -19.45 -14.05 1.29
N GLY A 165 -18.87 -14.65 0.26
CA GLY A 165 -18.79 -14.02 -1.05
C GLY A 165 -17.67 -12.98 -1.19
N LEU A 166 -16.58 -13.11 -0.43
CA LEU A 166 -15.39 -12.28 -0.59
C LEU A 166 -14.88 -12.29 -2.04
N LYS A 167 -14.70 -11.14 -2.63
CA LYS A 167 -14.06 -11.00 -3.93
C LYS A 167 -12.56 -10.77 -3.75
N VAL A 168 -11.75 -11.57 -4.42
CA VAL A 168 -10.29 -11.41 -4.48
C VAL A 168 -9.89 -11.04 -5.90
N VAL A 169 -9.01 -10.04 -6.02
CA VAL A 169 -8.43 -9.59 -7.29
C VAL A 169 -6.92 -9.50 -7.21
N LYS A 170 -6.25 -9.35 -8.35
CA LYS A 170 -4.79 -9.41 -8.42
C LYS A 170 -4.10 -8.27 -7.64
N GLY A 171 -4.64 -7.06 -7.67
CA GLY A 171 -4.01 -5.89 -7.07
C GLY A 171 -4.99 -4.77 -6.75
N TRP A 172 -4.46 -3.73 -6.11
CA TRP A 172 -5.24 -2.59 -5.63
C TRP A 172 -6.00 -1.86 -6.75
N SER A 173 -5.36 -1.63 -7.91
CA SER A 173 -6.00 -0.92 -9.01
C SER A 173 -7.27 -1.63 -9.51
N GLU A 174 -7.26 -2.96 -9.59
CA GLU A 174 -8.43 -3.74 -9.99
C GLU A 174 -9.50 -3.70 -8.90
N ALA A 175 -9.11 -3.83 -7.61
CA ALA A 175 -10.05 -3.73 -6.50
C ALA A 175 -10.77 -2.38 -6.49
N TYR A 176 -10.02 -1.28 -6.62
CA TYR A 176 -10.56 0.07 -6.47
C TYR A 176 -11.28 0.55 -7.74
N TYR A 177 -10.67 0.39 -8.92
CA TYR A 177 -11.19 0.99 -10.15
C TYR A 177 -12.11 0.06 -10.96
N THR A 178 -12.21 -1.23 -10.62
CA THR A 178 -13.07 -2.18 -11.36
C THR A 178 -14.16 -2.77 -10.48
N GLU A 179 -13.82 -3.22 -9.26
CA GLU A 179 -14.75 -3.99 -8.44
C GLU A 179 -15.49 -3.16 -7.40
N PHE A 180 -14.96 -2.02 -6.97
CA PHE A 180 -15.59 -1.13 -6.00
C PHE A 180 -16.76 -0.36 -6.61
N THR A 181 -17.89 -0.28 -5.91
CA THR A 181 -19.13 0.35 -6.43
C THR A 181 -18.95 1.81 -6.83
N ARG A 182 -18.04 2.53 -6.16
CA ARG A 182 -17.70 3.92 -6.51
C ARG A 182 -17.30 4.05 -7.99
N ASN A 183 -16.67 3.03 -8.54
CA ASN A 183 -16.24 2.96 -9.93
C ASN A 183 -17.07 1.97 -10.76
N LYS A 184 -18.36 1.82 -10.45
CA LYS A 184 -19.33 0.97 -11.13
C LYS A 184 -19.12 -0.54 -10.94
N GLY A 185 -18.32 -0.94 -9.97
CA GLY A 185 -18.18 -2.32 -9.53
C GLY A 185 -19.39 -2.81 -8.73
N ARG A 186 -19.23 -3.93 -8.04
CA ARG A 186 -20.32 -4.60 -7.33
C ARG A 186 -20.16 -4.62 -5.81
N HIS A 187 -18.97 -4.27 -5.30
CA HIS A 187 -18.62 -4.42 -3.90
C HIS A 187 -18.59 -3.05 -3.21
N PRO A 188 -19.48 -2.78 -2.24
CA PRO A 188 -19.54 -1.49 -1.56
C PRO A 188 -18.42 -1.24 -0.56
N LEU A 189 -17.62 -2.27 -0.23
CA LEU A 189 -16.43 -2.19 0.60
C LEU A 189 -15.20 -2.65 -0.18
N VAL A 190 -14.08 -1.97 0.02
CA VAL A 190 -12.80 -2.29 -0.61
C VAL A 190 -11.65 -2.11 0.38
N VAL A 191 -10.66 -3.00 0.33
CA VAL A 191 -9.35 -2.75 0.99
C VAL A 191 -8.61 -1.69 0.19
N SER A 192 -8.36 -0.54 0.81
CA SER A 192 -7.69 0.61 0.21
C SER A 192 -6.93 1.39 1.28
N TYR A 193 -6.79 2.70 1.10
CA TYR A 193 -6.05 3.58 2.00
C TYR A 193 -6.96 4.61 2.67
N ALA A 194 -6.58 5.04 3.88
CA ALA A 194 -7.27 6.10 4.60
C ALA A 194 -7.29 7.44 3.83
N THR A 195 -6.39 7.59 2.88
CA THR A 195 -6.26 8.77 2.00
C THR A 195 -7.16 8.72 0.75
N SER A 196 -7.73 7.57 0.41
CA SER A 196 -8.58 7.44 -0.78
C SER A 196 -9.77 8.41 -0.81
N PRO A 197 -10.44 8.73 0.31
CA PRO A 197 -11.49 9.75 0.32
C PRO A 197 -11.02 11.15 -0.10
N ALA A 198 -9.78 11.53 0.21
CA ALA A 198 -9.21 12.80 -0.23
C ALA A 198 -8.97 12.81 -1.75
N ALA A 199 -8.52 11.69 -2.31
CA ALA A 199 -8.34 11.53 -3.75
C ALA A 199 -9.67 11.68 -4.51
N GLU A 200 -10.77 11.15 -3.97
CA GLU A 200 -12.10 11.29 -4.58
C GLU A 200 -12.54 12.76 -4.68
N VAL A 201 -12.24 13.57 -3.66
CA VAL A 201 -12.54 15.01 -3.67
C VAL A 201 -11.65 15.72 -4.70
N PHE A 202 -10.36 15.44 -4.68
CA PHE A 202 -9.37 16.11 -5.53
C PHE A 202 -9.63 15.89 -7.02
N TYR A 203 -9.94 14.65 -7.41
CA TYR A 203 -10.18 14.31 -8.82
C TYR A 203 -11.63 14.53 -9.28
N SER A 204 -12.51 14.99 -8.39
CA SER A 204 -13.89 15.26 -8.75
C SER A 204 -14.00 16.42 -9.74
N LYS A 205 -14.68 16.19 -10.85
CA LYS A 205 -14.97 17.23 -11.85
C LYS A 205 -15.96 18.27 -11.32
N GLU A 206 -16.82 17.90 -10.39
CA GLU A 206 -17.93 18.71 -9.87
C GLU A 206 -17.54 19.57 -8.65
N LYS A 207 -16.25 19.63 -8.30
CA LYS A 207 -15.74 20.38 -7.14
C LYS A 207 -16.53 20.10 -5.86
N ILE A 208 -16.74 18.84 -5.56
CA ILE A 208 -17.44 18.41 -4.33
C ILE A 208 -16.65 18.81 -3.08
N THR A 209 -17.38 19.12 -2.01
CA THR A 209 -16.81 19.49 -0.70
C THR A 209 -16.71 18.30 0.26
N GLU A 210 -17.40 17.20 -0.04
CA GLU A 210 -17.40 15.97 0.73
C GLU A 210 -17.08 14.79 -0.16
N SER A 211 -16.29 13.84 0.37
CA SER A 211 -15.99 12.61 -0.34
C SER A 211 -17.22 11.70 -0.44
N PRO A 212 -17.48 11.11 -1.62
CA PRO A 212 -18.52 10.07 -1.79
C PRO A 212 -18.15 8.75 -1.11
N THR A 213 -16.90 8.58 -0.72
CA THR A 213 -16.40 7.44 0.03
C THR A 213 -15.96 7.84 1.43
N ALA A 214 -15.78 6.88 2.32
CA ALA A 214 -15.17 7.12 3.61
C ALA A 214 -14.38 5.89 4.08
N SER A 215 -13.43 6.13 5.00
CA SER A 215 -12.69 5.08 5.69
C SER A 215 -13.54 4.40 6.75
N LEU A 216 -13.38 3.10 6.88
CA LEU A 216 -13.97 2.28 7.93
C LEU A 216 -12.83 1.58 8.68
N ASN A 217 -12.48 2.12 9.84
CA ASN A 217 -11.37 1.67 10.67
C ASN A 217 -11.88 0.65 11.70
N LEU A 218 -11.92 -0.62 11.34
CA LEU A 218 -12.27 -1.71 12.25
C LEU A 218 -11.01 -2.24 12.94
N ALA A 219 -11.11 -2.58 14.21
CA ALA A 219 -10.02 -3.25 14.94
C ALA A 219 -9.62 -4.55 14.21
N GLY A 220 -8.33 -4.78 14.01
CA GLY A 220 -7.81 -5.87 13.19
C GLY A 220 -7.88 -5.62 11.67
N GLY A 221 -8.26 -4.43 11.24
CA GLY A 221 -8.44 -4.09 9.83
C GLY A 221 -7.69 -2.83 9.39
N VAL A 222 -6.77 -2.32 10.19
CA VAL A 222 -5.98 -1.13 9.88
C VAL A 222 -4.50 -1.44 10.03
N PHE A 223 -3.69 -1.22 8.99
CA PHE A 223 -2.24 -1.44 9.02
C PHE A 223 -1.50 -0.19 8.56
N ARG A 224 -0.51 0.26 9.33
CA ARG A 224 0.38 1.32 8.87
C ARG A 224 1.42 0.76 7.91
N GLN A 225 1.35 1.16 6.66
CA GLN A 225 2.32 0.85 5.62
C GLN A 225 3.31 2.00 5.51
N VAL A 226 4.61 1.69 5.47
CA VAL A 226 5.70 2.64 5.22
C VAL A 226 6.40 2.19 3.96
N GLU A 227 6.47 3.04 2.94
CA GLU A 227 7.13 2.74 1.67
C GLU A 227 8.49 3.41 1.57
N GLY A 228 9.40 2.76 0.89
CA GLY A 228 10.74 3.26 0.74
C GLY A 228 11.36 3.03 -0.63
N VAL A 229 12.50 3.68 -0.81
CA VAL A 229 13.37 3.58 -1.97
C VAL A 229 14.67 2.88 -1.58
N ALA A 230 15.17 2.00 -2.43
CA ALA A 230 16.39 1.24 -2.20
C ALA A 230 17.19 1.04 -3.48
N LEU A 231 18.50 0.88 -3.35
CA LEU A 231 19.37 0.48 -4.48
C LEU A 231 19.22 -1.00 -4.73
N LEU A 232 19.23 -1.40 -6.00
CA LEU A 232 19.26 -2.81 -6.39
C LEU A 232 20.70 -3.32 -6.46
N LYS A 233 20.94 -4.49 -5.88
CA LYS A 233 22.25 -5.15 -5.92
C LYS A 233 22.62 -5.47 -7.38
N GLY A 234 23.80 -5.02 -7.79
CA GLY A 234 24.29 -5.21 -9.17
C GLY A 234 23.71 -4.23 -10.18
N GLY A 235 23.00 -3.19 -9.75
CA GLY A 235 22.62 -2.07 -10.61
C GLY A 235 23.85 -1.35 -11.16
N ALA A 236 23.80 -0.98 -12.44
CA ALA A 236 24.96 -0.42 -13.15
C ALA A 236 25.21 1.07 -12.82
N GLN A 237 24.18 1.80 -12.42
CA GLN A 237 24.19 3.26 -12.25
C GLN A 237 24.06 3.68 -10.78
N ARG A 238 24.98 3.20 -9.94
CA ARG A 238 24.92 3.39 -8.48
C ARG A 238 24.83 4.87 -8.05
N GLU A 239 25.69 5.73 -8.61
CA GLU A 239 25.71 7.17 -8.25
C GLU A 239 24.40 7.87 -8.67
N ALA A 240 23.90 7.54 -9.86
CA ALA A 240 22.62 8.06 -10.33
C ALA A 240 21.46 7.56 -9.44
N ALA A 241 21.51 6.31 -9.01
CA ALA A 241 20.52 5.73 -8.09
C ALA A 241 20.52 6.44 -6.72
N LEU A 242 21.68 6.79 -6.16
CA LEU A 242 21.80 7.57 -4.92
C LEU A 242 21.16 8.96 -5.08
N LYS A 243 21.44 9.67 -6.17
CA LYS A 243 20.80 10.96 -6.46
C LYS A 243 19.27 10.83 -6.57
N PHE A 244 18.76 9.71 -7.10
CA PHE A 244 17.33 9.47 -7.13
C PHE A 244 16.74 9.18 -5.73
N VAL A 245 17.49 8.50 -4.85
CA VAL A 245 17.10 8.34 -3.43
C VAL A 245 16.95 9.71 -2.76
N ASP A 246 17.93 10.60 -2.92
CA ASP A 246 17.88 11.96 -2.37
C ASP A 246 16.71 12.77 -2.94
N PHE A 247 16.47 12.64 -4.25
CA PHE A 247 15.32 13.28 -4.92
C PHE A 247 14.01 12.81 -4.32
N MET A 248 13.80 11.51 -4.14
CA MET A 248 12.56 10.96 -3.57
C MET A 248 12.30 11.45 -2.13
N ARG A 249 13.35 11.84 -1.42
CA ARG A 249 13.27 12.38 -0.06
C ARG A 249 13.32 13.91 0.01
N SER A 250 13.42 14.58 -1.13
CA SER A 250 13.44 16.05 -1.16
C SER A 250 12.11 16.64 -0.70
N ALA A 251 12.15 17.85 -0.12
CA ALA A 251 10.96 18.57 0.34
C ALA A 251 9.89 18.69 -0.78
N ALA A 252 10.32 18.94 -2.01
CA ALA A 252 9.42 19.06 -3.16
C ALA A 252 8.66 17.75 -3.45
N VAL A 253 9.33 16.59 -3.37
CA VAL A 253 8.66 15.29 -3.54
C VAL A 253 7.77 14.99 -2.34
N GLN A 254 8.23 15.26 -1.11
CA GLN A 254 7.46 15.06 0.11
C GLN A 254 6.15 15.90 0.13
N GLU A 255 6.15 17.06 -0.45
CA GLU A 255 4.95 17.86 -0.65
C GLU A 255 4.05 17.29 -1.76
N ALA A 256 4.63 16.96 -2.92
CA ALA A 256 3.88 16.51 -4.10
C ALA A 256 3.23 15.13 -3.93
N LEU A 257 3.87 14.21 -3.19
CA LEU A 257 3.37 12.84 -3.04
C LEU A 257 1.98 12.78 -2.36
N GLN A 258 1.63 13.77 -1.56
CA GLN A 258 0.34 13.83 -0.88
C GLN A 258 -0.85 13.90 -1.86
N THR A 259 -0.67 14.52 -3.02
CA THR A 259 -1.73 14.67 -4.04
C THR A 259 -1.45 13.90 -5.33
N SER A 260 -0.29 13.27 -5.45
CA SER A 260 0.07 12.48 -6.62
C SER A 260 0.11 10.97 -6.33
N MET A 261 0.46 10.59 -5.10
CA MET A 261 0.53 9.22 -4.63
C MET A 261 -0.42 8.91 -3.48
N TRP A 262 -1.02 9.94 -2.89
CA TRP A 262 -1.99 9.83 -1.79
C TRP A 262 -1.41 9.14 -0.56
N MET A 263 -0.17 9.50 -0.24
CA MET A 263 0.55 9.02 0.93
C MET A 263 0.94 10.21 1.82
N TYR A 264 1.24 9.93 3.08
CA TYR A 264 1.76 10.93 4.01
C TYR A 264 3.28 11.01 3.91
N PRO A 265 3.87 12.22 3.94
CA PRO A 265 5.32 12.40 3.90
C PRO A 265 5.97 11.88 5.18
N VAL A 266 7.15 11.24 5.06
CA VAL A 266 7.95 10.83 6.24
C VAL A 266 8.75 11.96 6.84
N GLN A 267 8.93 13.06 6.10
CA GLN A 267 9.68 14.22 6.58
C GLN A 267 8.89 14.96 7.65
N ALA A 268 9.46 15.08 8.83
CA ALA A 268 8.84 15.82 9.93
C ALA A 268 8.63 17.30 9.53
N GLY A 269 7.46 17.85 9.86
CA GLY A 269 7.14 19.23 9.56
C GLY A 269 6.71 19.53 8.12
N ALA A 270 6.66 18.53 7.23
CA ALA A 270 6.09 18.73 5.90
C ALA A 270 4.62 19.20 6.02
N ALA A 271 4.29 20.32 5.35
CA ALA A 271 2.95 20.88 5.36
C ALA A 271 1.95 19.88 4.74
N ARG A 272 0.81 19.69 5.38
CA ARG A 272 -0.27 18.86 4.85
C ARG A 272 -0.99 19.60 3.73
N ALA A 273 -1.17 18.93 2.59
CA ALA A 273 -2.02 19.47 1.53
C ALA A 273 -3.45 19.66 2.04
N GLU A 274 -4.11 20.75 1.67
CA GLU A 274 -5.45 21.08 2.19
C GLU A 274 -6.48 19.97 1.98
N VAL A 275 -6.43 19.31 0.84
CA VAL A 275 -7.34 18.19 0.52
C VAL A 275 -7.18 16.99 1.47
N MET A 276 -6.02 16.85 2.12
CA MET A 276 -5.78 15.77 3.09
C MET A 276 -6.64 15.88 4.36
N ARG A 277 -7.36 16.97 4.56
CA ARG A 277 -8.43 17.06 5.60
C ARG A 277 -9.52 16.02 5.43
N HIS A 278 -9.69 15.47 4.21
CA HIS A 278 -10.63 14.38 3.91
C HIS A 278 -10.02 12.98 4.14
N ALA A 279 -8.77 12.92 4.57
CA ALA A 279 -7.99 11.71 4.83
C ALA A 279 -7.58 11.67 6.30
N ALA A 280 -8.54 11.43 7.19
CA ALA A 280 -8.25 11.34 8.62
C ALA A 280 -7.32 10.15 8.91
N GLU A 281 -6.18 10.42 9.56
CA GLU A 281 -5.31 9.35 10.04
C GLU A 281 -6.05 8.52 11.11
N PRO A 282 -6.03 7.18 11.02
CA PRO A 282 -6.59 6.33 12.05
C PRO A 282 -5.94 6.58 13.42
N THR A 283 -6.74 6.63 14.47
CA THR A 283 -6.24 6.81 15.84
C THR A 283 -5.55 5.57 16.39
N SER A 284 -5.81 4.42 15.79
CA SER A 284 -5.17 3.15 16.12
C SER A 284 -4.96 2.32 14.86
N PHE A 285 -3.96 1.47 14.89
CA PHE A 285 -3.65 0.55 13.80
C PHE A 285 -2.99 -0.71 14.36
N ASP A 286 -3.13 -1.79 13.62
CA ASP A 286 -2.55 -3.08 13.96
C ASP A 286 -1.13 -3.17 13.39
N SER A 287 -0.22 -3.83 14.09
CA SER A 287 1.15 -4.03 13.64
C SER A 287 1.70 -5.36 14.14
N LEU A 288 2.69 -5.87 13.45
CA LEU A 288 3.47 -7.04 13.84
C LEU A 288 4.95 -6.68 13.84
N PRO A 289 5.75 -7.26 14.72
CA PRO A 289 7.20 -7.09 14.68
C PRO A 289 7.75 -7.52 13.31
N THR A 290 8.69 -6.75 12.77
CA THR A 290 9.30 -7.04 11.45
C THR A 290 9.90 -8.45 11.40
N GLN A 291 10.51 -8.92 12.50
CA GLN A 291 11.04 -10.28 12.58
C GLN A 291 9.93 -11.34 12.47
N THR A 292 8.78 -11.13 13.11
CA THR A 292 7.64 -12.04 12.99
C THR A 292 7.12 -12.12 11.56
N ILE A 293 7.09 -10.99 10.85
CA ILE A 293 6.72 -10.96 9.42
C ILE A 293 7.77 -11.70 8.58
N ALA A 294 9.06 -11.52 8.89
CA ALA A 294 10.16 -12.23 8.22
C ALA A 294 10.03 -13.75 8.37
N ASP A 295 9.76 -14.22 9.59
CA ASP A 295 9.74 -15.65 9.93
C ASP A 295 8.48 -16.35 9.41
N LYS A 296 7.32 -15.71 9.49
CA LYS A 296 6.01 -16.35 9.26
C LYS A 296 5.30 -15.86 8.00
N GLY A 297 5.65 -14.72 7.45
CA GLY A 297 4.88 -14.06 6.39
C GLY A 297 4.65 -14.92 5.16
N ALA A 298 5.67 -15.63 4.68
CA ALA A 298 5.54 -16.54 3.53
C ALA A 298 4.56 -17.68 3.81
N ALA A 299 4.61 -18.25 5.02
CA ALA A 299 3.71 -19.33 5.44
C ALA A 299 2.27 -18.83 5.57
N TRP A 300 2.07 -17.60 6.08
CA TRP A 300 0.75 -16.97 6.18
C TRP A 300 0.13 -16.72 4.80
N VAL A 301 0.89 -16.17 3.87
CA VAL A 301 0.41 -15.97 2.47
C VAL A 301 0.06 -17.30 1.82
N ALA A 302 0.89 -18.34 1.99
CA ALA A 302 0.60 -19.67 1.48
C ALA A 302 -0.66 -20.28 2.13
N ARG A 303 -0.84 -20.11 3.45
CA ARG A 303 -2.04 -20.56 4.17
C ARG A 303 -3.28 -19.81 3.70
N TRP A 304 -3.19 -18.47 3.58
CA TRP A 304 -4.28 -17.67 3.09
C TRP A 304 -4.74 -18.10 1.68
N THR A 305 -3.78 -18.37 0.79
CA THR A 305 -4.06 -18.87 -0.56
C THR A 305 -4.85 -20.19 -0.54
N ARG A 306 -4.50 -21.12 0.36
CA ARG A 306 -5.24 -22.39 0.52
C ARG A 306 -6.63 -22.16 1.11
N VAL A 307 -6.76 -21.27 2.09
CA VAL A 307 -8.04 -21.03 2.78
C VAL A 307 -9.02 -20.25 1.90
N VAL A 308 -8.53 -19.26 1.13
CA VAL A 308 -9.40 -18.31 0.43
C VAL A 308 -9.57 -18.65 -1.06
N LEU A 309 -8.55 -19.18 -1.73
CA LEU A 309 -8.59 -19.37 -3.19
C LEU A 309 -8.78 -20.86 -3.62
N LYS A 310 -8.62 -21.81 -2.72
CA LYS A 310 -8.79 -23.25 -3.01
C LYS A 310 -9.89 -23.85 -2.17
#